data_c5873dfeb84629e56cbbe894fb8c1950
#
_entry.id   c5873dfeb84629e56cbbe894fb8c1950
#
_cell.length_a   1.000
_cell.length_b   1.000
_cell.length_c   1.000
_cell.angle_alpha   90.00
_cell.angle_beta   90.00
_cell.angle_gamma   90.00
#
_symmetry.space_group_name_H-M   'P 1'
#
loop_
_entity.id
_entity.type
_entity.pdbx_description
1 polymer ?
#
loop_
_entity_poly.entity_id
_entity_poly.type
_entity_poly.pdbx_seq_one_letter_code
_entity_poly.pdbx_strand_id
1 'polypeptide(L)'
;MEADDELWLVVDKDRWTEAMLSRVATECAQDNYMHMALSNPCIELWLLLHLVDVSSLSPEEQQQWLENRRNSRRTDPYLKIRLRQEMGAYHEAAYDAQMLIAHVEEAITRAKALDRNPADRWPQALGTRVYLLAESVMNRY
;
A
#
# COMPACT_ATOMS: atom_id res chain seq x y z
N MET A 1 -23.60 12.83 4.90
CA MET A 1 -22.17 12.85 5.24
C MET A 1 -21.82 14.22 5.80
N GLU A 2 -21.13 14.25 6.91
CA GLU A 2 -20.75 15.51 7.53
C GLU A 2 -19.56 16.14 6.79
N ALA A 3 -19.32 17.45 7.02
CA ALA A 3 -18.33 18.22 6.26
C ALA A 3 -16.88 17.70 6.42
N ASP A 4 -16.60 17.03 7.55
CA ASP A 4 -15.26 16.51 7.84
C ASP A 4 -15.09 15.03 7.51
N ASP A 5 -16.13 14.39 6.96
CA ASP A 5 -16.04 12.97 6.60
C ASP A 5 -15.16 12.80 5.35
N GLU A 6 -14.39 11.72 5.35
CA GLU A 6 -13.58 11.32 4.21
C GLU A 6 -13.94 9.88 3.82
N LEU A 7 -13.98 9.63 2.52
CA LEU A 7 -14.14 8.28 1.98
C LEU A 7 -12.84 7.89 1.28
N TRP A 8 -12.24 6.81 1.72
CA TRP A 8 -10.99 6.31 1.17
C TRP A 8 -11.22 4.98 0.45
N LEU A 9 -10.77 4.92 -0.81
CA LEU A 9 -10.75 3.68 -1.58
C LEU A 9 -9.32 3.14 -1.56
N VAL A 10 -9.14 2.00 -0.91
CA VAL A 10 -7.84 1.34 -0.82
C VAL A 10 -7.79 0.24 -1.88
N VAL A 11 -6.91 0.38 -2.85
CA VAL A 11 -6.87 -0.50 -4.01
C VAL A 11 -5.47 -1.06 -4.27
N ASP A 12 -5.42 -2.28 -4.79
CA ASP A 12 -4.19 -2.94 -5.23
C ASP A 12 -4.06 -2.80 -6.75
N LYS A 13 -2.94 -2.26 -7.22
CA LYS A 13 -2.72 -2.05 -8.65
C LYS A 13 -2.78 -3.36 -9.43
N ASP A 14 -2.28 -4.45 -8.85
CA ASP A 14 -2.23 -5.75 -9.55
C ASP A 14 -3.60 -6.41 -9.77
N ARG A 15 -4.67 -5.88 -9.18
CA ARG A 15 -6.04 -6.39 -9.34
C ARG A 15 -6.89 -5.57 -10.31
N TRP A 16 -6.38 -4.43 -10.80
CA TRP A 16 -7.16 -3.48 -11.58
C TRP A 16 -6.46 -3.12 -12.88
N THR A 17 -7.22 -2.96 -13.95
CA THR A 17 -6.69 -2.44 -15.21
C THR A 17 -6.45 -0.93 -15.08
N GLU A 18 -5.55 -0.39 -15.92
CA GLU A 18 -5.32 1.05 -15.94
C GLU A 18 -6.58 1.84 -16.28
N ALA A 19 -7.43 1.32 -17.16
CA ALA A 19 -8.70 1.97 -17.51
C ALA A 19 -9.62 2.08 -16.29
N MET A 20 -9.71 1.03 -15.48
CA MET A 20 -10.52 1.03 -14.26
C MET A 20 -9.94 2.01 -13.23
N LEU A 21 -8.62 2.00 -13.04
CA LEU A 21 -7.96 2.91 -12.12
C LEU A 21 -8.14 4.37 -12.55
N SER A 22 -8.03 4.67 -13.84
CA SER A 22 -8.24 6.01 -14.37
C SER A 22 -9.66 6.51 -14.10
N ARG A 23 -10.66 5.65 -14.26
CA ARG A 23 -12.04 5.98 -13.96
C ARG A 23 -12.23 6.32 -12.49
N VAL A 24 -11.73 5.48 -11.61
CA VAL A 24 -11.85 5.69 -10.16
C VAL A 24 -11.10 6.96 -9.74
N ALA A 25 -9.89 7.17 -10.25
CA ALA A 25 -9.12 8.36 -9.94
C ALA A 25 -9.83 9.64 -10.39
N THR A 26 -10.46 9.62 -11.56
CA THR A 26 -11.22 10.75 -12.08
C THR A 26 -12.45 11.05 -11.20
N GLU A 27 -13.15 10.01 -10.78
CA GLU A 27 -14.31 10.18 -9.89
C GLU A 27 -13.89 10.72 -8.52
N CYS A 28 -12.80 10.22 -7.96
CA CYS A 28 -12.29 10.73 -6.68
C CYS A 28 -11.87 12.19 -6.76
N ALA A 29 -11.30 12.62 -7.88
CA ALA A 29 -10.84 13.99 -8.06
C ALA A 29 -11.99 15.01 -8.15
N GLN A 30 -13.23 14.55 -8.39
CA GLN A 30 -14.40 15.44 -8.50
C GLN A 30 -14.94 15.87 -7.14
N ASP A 31 -14.61 15.14 -6.07
CA ASP A 31 -15.14 15.39 -4.73
C ASP A 31 -14.01 15.54 -3.72
N ASN A 32 -14.09 16.58 -2.89
CA ASN A 32 -13.05 16.86 -1.89
C ASN A 32 -12.97 15.82 -0.76
N TYR A 33 -14.02 15.01 -0.58
CA TYR A 33 -14.06 14.01 0.48
C TYR A 33 -13.65 12.61 0.01
N MET A 34 -13.49 12.41 -1.30
CA MET A 34 -13.13 11.09 -1.85
C MET A 34 -11.64 11.03 -2.18
N HIS A 35 -11.01 9.98 -1.70
CA HIS A 35 -9.57 9.77 -1.89
C HIS A 35 -9.31 8.33 -2.32
N MET A 36 -8.28 8.14 -3.15
CA MET A 36 -7.82 6.83 -3.56
C MET A 36 -6.42 6.58 -3.00
N ALA A 37 -6.28 5.52 -2.20
CA ALA A 37 -4.99 5.08 -1.69
C ALA A 37 -4.59 3.79 -2.40
N LEU A 38 -3.73 3.91 -3.40
CA LEU A 38 -3.31 2.80 -4.23
C LEU A 38 -1.95 2.27 -3.77
N SER A 39 -1.81 0.94 -3.74
CA SER A 39 -0.54 0.26 -3.53
C SER A 39 -0.11 -0.45 -4.82
N ASN A 40 1.13 -0.29 -5.18
CA ASN A 40 1.74 -0.94 -6.33
C ASN A 40 2.89 -1.84 -5.84
N PRO A 41 2.70 -3.17 -5.80
CA PRO A 41 1.61 -3.92 -6.46
C PRO A 41 0.35 -4.11 -5.60
N CYS A 42 0.45 -4.14 -4.27
CA CYS A 42 -0.66 -4.53 -3.39
C CYS A 42 -0.48 -4.00 -1.97
N ILE A 43 -1.52 -4.11 -1.15
CA ILE A 43 -1.55 -3.59 0.23
C ILE A 43 -0.48 -4.23 1.12
N GLU A 44 -0.06 -5.46 0.84
CA GLU A 44 0.99 -6.12 1.60
C GLU A 44 2.30 -5.34 1.59
N LEU A 45 2.55 -4.54 0.55
CA LEU A 45 3.70 -3.63 0.54
C LEU A 45 3.61 -2.63 1.70
N TRP A 46 2.45 -2.01 1.90
CA TRP A 46 2.25 -1.09 3.01
C TRP A 46 2.51 -1.77 4.35
N LEU A 47 1.97 -2.98 4.53
CA LEU A 47 2.17 -3.74 5.77
C LEU A 47 3.66 -4.08 5.98
N LEU A 48 4.35 -4.48 4.92
CA LEU A 48 5.78 -4.80 4.99
C LEU A 48 6.64 -3.60 5.37
N LEU A 49 6.26 -2.40 4.95
CA LEU A 49 7.02 -1.19 5.28
C LEU A 49 7.05 -0.90 6.79
N HIS A 50 6.14 -1.49 7.56
CA HIS A 50 6.20 -1.40 9.03
C HIS A 50 7.40 -2.17 9.59
N LEU A 51 7.86 -3.20 8.89
CA LEU A 51 8.85 -4.16 9.39
C LEU A 51 10.16 -4.14 8.59
N VAL A 52 10.12 -3.70 7.34
CA VAL A 52 11.25 -3.76 6.42
C VAL A 52 11.50 -2.40 5.79
N ASP A 53 12.76 -1.97 5.78
CA ASP A 53 13.17 -0.78 5.04
C ASP A 53 13.56 -1.21 3.61
N VAL A 54 12.72 -0.87 2.63
CA VAL A 54 12.94 -1.25 1.23
C VAL A 54 14.24 -0.69 0.68
N SER A 55 14.70 0.46 1.19
CA SER A 55 15.97 1.03 0.75
C SER A 55 17.18 0.16 1.09
N SER A 56 17.03 -0.78 2.05
CA SER A 56 18.06 -1.75 2.40
C SER A 56 18.11 -2.96 1.45
N LEU A 57 17.10 -3.12 0.60
CA LEU A 57 17.02 -4.24 -0.33
C LEU A 57 17.81 -3.94 -1.60
N SER A 58 18.35 -5.00 -2.22
CA SER A 58 19.01 -4.88 -3.52
C SER A 58 18.02 -4.46 -4.61
N PRO A 59 18.49 -3.88 -5.73
CA PRO A 59 17.59 -3.58 -6.86
C PRO A 59 16.84 -4.82 -7.37
N GLU A 60 17.47 -5.98 -7.34
CA GLU A 60 16.84 -7.23 -7.75
C GLU A 60 15.70 -7.62 -6.82
N GLU A 61 15.88 -7.48 -5.52
CA GLU A 61 14.82 -7.76 -4.55
C GLU A 61 13.67 -6.77 -4.68
N GLN A 62 13.98 -5.49 -4.89
CA GLN A 62 12.93 -4.48 -5.11
C GLN A 62 12.12 -4.80 -6.35
N GLN A 63 12.76 -5.31 -7.40
CA GLN A 63 12.06 -5.74 -8.61
C GLN A 63 11.18 -6.97 -8.34
N GLN A 64 11.63 -7.91 -7.53
CA GLN A 64 10.82 -9.05 -7.11
C GLN A 64 9.58 -8.59 -6.35
N TRP A 65 9.72 -7.58 -5.50
CA TRP A 65 8.58 -7.01 -4.78
C TRP A 65 7.57 -6.37 -5.73
N LEU A 66 8.06 -5.62 -6.71
CA LEU A 66 7.19 -4.96 -7.69
C LEU A 66 6.45 -5.97 -8.56
N GLU A 67 7.13 -7.01 -9.02
CA GLU A 67 6.53 -8.04 -9.86
C GLU A 67 5.52 -8.90 -9.09
N ASN A 68 5.78 -9.13 -7.81
CA ASN A 68 4.88 -9.86 -6.91
C ASN A 68 4.37 -11.18 -7.51
N ARG A 69 5.27 -11.96 -8.07
CA ARG A 69 4.93 -13.19 -8.80
C ARG A 69 4.50 -14.32 -7.88
N ARG A 70 3.69 -15.22 -8.43
CA ARG A 70 3.39 -16.51 -7.82
C ARG A 70 4.30 -17.57 -8.43
N ASN A 71 4.75 -18.52 -7.62
CA ASN A 71 5.51 -19.66 -8.14
C ASN A 71 4.59 -20.64 -8.88
N SER A 72 3.32 -20.71 -8.51
CA SER A 72 2.31 -21.53 -9.19
C SER A 72 0.92 -20.95 -8.89
N ARG A 73 -0.12 -21.49 -9.56
CA ARG A 73 -1.50 -21.08 -9.30
C ARG A 73 -1.97 -21.42 -7.87
N ARG A 74 -1.27 -22.33 -7.19
CA ARG A 74 -1.63 -22.80 -5.85
C ARG A 74 -0.88 -22.07 -4.75
N THR A 75 0.10 -21.23 -5.09
CA THR A 75 0.87 -20.47 -4.12
C THR A 75 0.41 -19.03 -4.08
N ASP A 76 0.62 -18.39 -2.93
CA ASP A 76 0.34 -16.97 -2.78
C ASP A 76 1.38 -16.12 -3.52
N PRO A 77 1.07 -14.86 -3.83
CA PRO A 77 2.04 -13.91 -4.39
C PRO A 77 3.23 -13.70 -3.45
N TYR A 78 4.35 -13.27 -4.04
CA TYR A 78 5.62 -13.11 -3.34
C TYR A 78 5.52 -12.27 -2.05
N LEU A 79 4.85 -11.11 -2.12
CA LEU A 79 4.76 -10.21 -0.95
C LEU A 79 3.94 -10.79 0.19
N LYS A 80 2.93 -11.58 -0.11
CA LYS A 80 2.13 -12.24 0.93
C LYS A 80 2.97 -13.28 1.67
N ILE A 81 3.80 -14.04 0.94
CA ILE A 81 4.73 -15.00 1.54
C ILE A 81 5.78 -14.27 2.38
N ARG A 82 6.34 -13.18 1.85
CA ARG A 82 7.34 -12.39 2.56
C ARG A 82 6.78 -11.81 3.84
N LEU A 83 5.55 -11.33 3.81
CA LEU A 83 4.89 -10.77 4.99
C LEU A 83 4.68 -11.84 6.08
N ARG A 84 4.31 -13.06 5.69
CA ARG A 84 4.21 -14.17 6.64
C ARG A 84 5.56 -14.48 7.30
N GLN A 85 6.64 -14.42 6.53
CA GLN A 85 7.98 -14.63 7.07
C GLN A 85 8.36 -13.56 8.09
N GLU A 86 8.03 -12.31 7.81
CA GLU A 86 8.35 -11.20 8.72
C GLU A 86 7.47 -11.18 9.97
N MET A 87 6.21 -11.55 9.86
CA MET A 87 5.26 -11.54 10.98
C MET A 87 5.15 -12.86 11.72
N GLY A 88 5.69 -13.94 11.16
CA GLY A 88 5.47 -15.30 11.65
C GLY A 88 4.14 -15.89 11.21
N ALA A 89 3.10 -15.07 11.02
CA ALA A 89 1.81 -15.48 10.50
C ALA A 89 1.10 -14.29 9.89
N TYR A 90 0.50 -14.46 8.71
CA TYR A 90 -0.31 -13.43 8.08
C TYR A 90 -1.48 -14.05 7.34
N HIS A 91 -2.68 -13.50 7.60
CA HIS A 91 -3.90 -13.80 6.87
C HIS A 91 -4.65 -12.51 6.64
N GLU A 92 -5.16 -12.26 5.42
CA GLU A 92 -5.85 -11.00 5.10
C GLU A 92 -7.00 -10.70 6.08
N ALA A 93 -7.68 -11.74 6.57
CA ALA A 93 -8.81 -11.61 7.47
C ALA A 93 -8.41 -11.57 8.95
N ALA A 94 -7.16 -11.96 9.29
CA ALA A 94 -6.72 -12.02 10.68
C ALA A 94 -5.20 -11.96 10.77
N TYR A 95 -4.67 -10.85 11.24
CA TYR A 95 -3.25 -10.66 11.51
C TYR A 95 -3.07 -9.79 12.75
N ASP A 96 -1.85 -9.78 13.30
CA ASP A 96 -1.55 -8.99 14.48
C ASP A 96 -1.36 -7.51 14.13
N ALA A 97 -2.45 -6.77 14.14
CA ALA A 97 -2.43 -5.34 13.84
C ALA A 97 -1.66 -4.54 14.88
N GLN A 98 -1.64 -4.97 16.14
CA GLN A 98 -0.91 -4.27 17.20
C GLN A 98 0.59 -4.29 16.96
N MET A 99 1.11 -5.41 16.46
CA MET A 99 2.51 -5.52 16.07
C MET A 99 2.87 -4.47 15.02
N LEU A 100 1.98 -4.25 14.04
CA LEU A 100 2.21 -3.27 12.99
C LEU A 100 2.05 -1.84 13.47
N ILE A 101 1.02 -1.55 14.26
CA ILE A 101 0.74 -0.19 14.75
C ILE A 101 1.94 0.40 15.50
N ALA A 102 2.71 -0.42 16.22
CA ALA A 102 3.90 0.04 16.91
C ALA A 102 4.96 0.62 15.95
N HIS A 103 4.88 0.32 14.65
CA HIS A 103 5.84 0.74 13.63
C HIS A 103 5.23 1.62 12.53
N VAL A 104 4.03 2.17 12.76
CA VAL A 104 3.34 2.93 11.70
C VAL A 104 4.12 4.18 11.28
N GLU A 105 4.82 4.84 12.19
CA GLU A 105 5.59 6.02 11.85
C GLU A 105 6.76 5.69 10.92
N GLU A 106 7.45 4.58 11.15
CA GLU A 106 8.48 4.09 10.24
C GLU A 106 7.89 3.76 8.87
N ALA A 107 6.72 3.13 8.84
CA ALA A 107 6.04 2.80 7.59
C ALA A 107 5.70 4.04 6.78
N ILE A 108 5.19 5.08 7.43
CA ILE A 108 4.89 6.36 6.78
C ILE A 108 6.15 6.97 6.17
N THR A 109 7.23 7.02 6.93
CA THR A 109 8.50 7.57 6.46
C THR A 109 9.03 6.81 5.25
N ARG A 110 9.00 5.48 5.31
CA ARG A 110 9.47 4.62 4.22
C ARG A 110 8.58 4.74 2.97
N ALA A 111 7.27 4.82 3.16
CA ALA A 111 6.33 4.99 2.05
C ALA A 111 6.52 6.33 1.35
N LYS A 112 6.74 7.41 2.11
CA LYS A 112 7.01 8.73 1.54
C LYS A 112 8.30 8.73 0.72
N ALA A 113 9.33 8.03 1.19
CA ALA A 113 10.58 7.92 0.46
C ALA A 113 10.42 7.19 -0.88
N LEU A 114 9.50 6.24 -0.96
CA LEU A 114 9.18 5.53 -2.21
C LEU A 114 8.30 6.35 -3.16
N ASP A 115 7.52 7.27 -2.65
CA ASP A 115 6.57 8.08 -3.44
C ASP A 115 7.30 9.27 -4.06
N ARG A 116 8.09 8.98 -5.11
CA ARG A 116 8.98 9.97 -5.74
C ARG A 116 8.24 11.02 -6.55
N ASN A 117 7.04 10.69 -7.04
CA ASN A 117 6.22 11.59 -7.86
C ASN A 117 4.81 11.69 -7.26
N PRO A 118 4.64 12.41 -6.13
CA PRO A 118 3.33 12.50 -5.49
C PRO A 118 2.25 13.16 -6.36
N ALA A 119 2.65 13.90 -7.40
CA ALA A 119 1.72 14.52 -8.35
C ALA A 119 1.12 13.50 -9.34
N ASP A 120 1.73 12.33 -9.52
CA ASP A 120 1.15 11.29 -10.34
C ASP A 120 -0.14 10.78 -9.69
N ARG A 121 -1.10 10.35 -10.54
CA ARG A 121 -2.39 9.84 -10.04
C ARG A 121 -2.22 8.62 -9.14
N TRP A 122 -1.22 7.80 -9.40
CA TRP A 122 -0.82 6.68 -8.55
C TRP A 122 0.65 6.33 -8.79
N PRO A 123 1.31 5.58 -7.86
CA PRO A 123 2.70 5.18 -8.05
C PRO A 123 2.88 4.30 -9.29
N GLN A 124 3.77 4.69 -10.19
CA GLN A 124 4.11 3.93 -11.39
C GLN A 124 5.15 2.84 -11.12
N ALA A 125 5.86 2.95 -10.01
CA ALA A 125 6.84 1.99 -9.54
C ALA A 125 6.43 1.45 -8.18
N LEU A 126 7.30 0.67 -7.54
CA LEU A 126 7.07 0.13 -6.21
C LEU A 126 6.72 1.28 -5.25
N GLY A 127 5.54 1.26 -4.69
CA GLY A 127 5.09 2.31 -3.79
C GLY A 127 3.66 2.10 -3.32
N THR A 128 3.30 2.83 -2.27
CA THR A 128 1.96 2.78 -1.69
C THR A 128 1.58 4.15 -1.17
N ARG A 129 0.32 4.54 -1.36
CA ARG A 129 -0.20 5.81 -0.83
C ARG A 129 -1.13 5.63 0.36
N VAL A 130 -1.17 4.44 0.93
CA VAL A 130 -1.92 4.21 2.17
C VAL A 130 -1.40 5.08 3.31
N TYR A 131 -0.14 5.53 3.24
CA TYR A 131 0.40 6.47 4.23
C TYR A 131 -0.40 7.77 4.32
N LEU A 132 -1.03 8.21 3.22
CA LEU A 132 -1.89 9.40 3.24
C LEU A 132 -3.13 9.18 4.10
N LEU A 133 -3.73 8.00 4.00
CA LEU A 133 -4.84 7.62 4.87
C LEU A 133 -4.39 7.55 6.32
N ALA A 134 -3.25 6.92 6.58
CA ALA A 134 -2.70 6.81 7.93
C ALA A 134 -2.45 8.21 8.54
N GLU A 135 -1.85 9.12 7.78
CA GLU A 135 -1.63 10.49 8.24
C GLU A 135 -2.94 11.22 8.51
N SER A 136 -3.94 11.04 7.65
CA SER A 136 -5.24 11.68 7.86
C SER A 136 -5.88 11.21 9.16
N VAL A 137 -5.83 9.90 9.44
CA VAL A 137 -6.37 9.35 10.69
C VAL A 137 -5.60 9.88 11.91
N MET A 138 -4.26 9.85 11.84
CA MET A 138 -3.41 10.27 12.96
C MET A 138 -3.54 11.76 13.28
N ASN A 139 -3.73 12.60 12.26
CA ASN A 139 -3.86 14.04 12.45
C ASN A 139 -5.21 14.45 13.08
N ARG A 140 -6.20 13.55 13.09
CA ARG A 140 -7.51 13.81 13.68
C ARG A 140 -7.59 13.41 15.16
N TYR A 141 -6.70 12.56 15.59
CA TYR A 141 -6.65 12.01 16.93
C TYR A 141 -5.25 12.15 17.52
#